data_4bd59543ec2a047f168b3cd4f5b02304
#
_entry.id   4bd59543ec2a047f168b3cd4f5b02304
#
_cell.length_a   1.000
_cell.length_b   1.000
_cell.length_c   1.000
_cell.angle_alpha   90.00
_cell.angle_beta   90.00
_cell.angle_gamma   90.00
#
_symmetry.space_group_name_H-M   'P 1'
#
loop_
_entity.id
_entity.type
_entity.pdbx_description
1 polymer ?
#
loop_
_entity_poly.entity_id
_entity_poly.type
_entity_poly.pdbx_seq_one_letter_code
_entity_poly.pdbx_strand_id
1 'polypeptide(L)'
;MRVVLLCRVSTNKQDYERQVAELTNHCDNVGWQIERVFANKVSGAKKNEERAEIVSMIEYVKTHKIDRVCVLEISRLGRNTLEALKVIEALNEHGIFLYVKNYNLETIVNGKINPVASLICTILLEIAQMERHTISERMTSGRNQYIAKCRENNIKMGRPSTYRKSDSAMKEQYSKEISLLKKGLSLRQINAITGTSIVTIRKLYKYILLK
;
A
#
# COMPACT_ATOMS: atom_id res chain seq x y z
N MET A 1 -7.36 -23.49 17.18
CA MET A 1 -7.98 -22.75 16.07
C MET A 1 -6.90 -22.30 15.11
N ARG A 2 -7.13 -22.48 13.81
CA ARG A 2 -6.17 -22.10 12.75
C ARG A 2 -6.52 -20.71 12.21
N VAL A 3 -5.57 -19.80 12.25
CA VAL A 3 -5.82 -18.41 11.91
C VAL A 3 -4.87 -17.89 10.84
N VAL A 4 -5.35 -16.89 10.11
CA VAL A 4 -4.58 -16.14 9.13
C VAL A 4 -4.50 -14.69 9.60
N LEU A 5 -3.32 -14.09 9.54
CA LEU A 5 -3.14 -12.67 9.84
C LEU A 5 -3.17 -11.85 8.54
N LEU A 6 -3.93 -10.77 8.53
CA LEU A 6 -3.90 -9.78 7.46
C LEU A 6 -3.35 -8.46 7.99
N CYS A 7 -2.17 -8.09 7.52
CA CYS A 7 -1.47 -6.87 7.89
C CYS A 7 -1.33 -5.95 6.68
N ARG A 8 -1.33 -4.64 6.91
CA ARG A 8 -1.13 -3.64 5.85
C ARG A 8 0.24 -3.00 6.00
N VAL A 9 1.05 -3.10 4.95
CA VAL A 9 2.34 -2.43 4.89
C VAL A 9 2.14 -1.03 4.34
N SER A 10 2.34 0.00 5.18
CA SER A 10 2.61 1.35 4.71
C SER A 10 4.07 1.44 4.24
N THR A 11 4.49 2.58 3.68
CA THR A 11 5.91 2.84 3.35
C THR A 11 6.83 2.71 4.56
N ASN A 12 6.30 2.68 5.78
CA ASN A 12 7.04 2.49 7.01
C ASN A 12 7.07 1.00 7.42
N LYS A 13 8.23 0.37 7.28
CA LYS A 13 8.46 -1.04 7.63
C LYS A 13 8.18 -1.33 9.12
N GLN A 14 8.45 -0.35 10.00
CA GLN A 14 8.24 -0.49 11.44
C GLN A 14 6.76 -0.69 11.81
N ASP A 15 5.82 -0.05 11.10
CA ASP A 15 4.39 -0.22 11.37
C ASP A 15 3.91 -1.63 11.02
N TYR A 16 4.46 -2.24 9.97
CA TYR A 16 4.16 -3.62 9.62
C TYR A 16 4.65 -4.61 10.68
N GLU A 17 5.91 -4.48 11.08
CA GLU A 17 6.52 -5.37 12.09
C GLU A 17 5.75 -5.28 13.42
N ARG A 18 5.32 -4.09 13.81
CA ARG A 18 4.47 -3.87 14.98
C ARG A 18 3.13 -4.59 14.86
N GLN A 19 2.42 -4.45 13.72
CA GLN A 19 1.12 -5.11 13.51
C GLN A 19 1.25 -6.63 13.60
N VAL A 20 2.28 -7.21 12.95
CA VAL A 20 2.53 -8.66 13.01
C VAL A 20 2.82 -9.10 14.45
N ALA A 21 3.71 -8.41 15.15
CA ALA A 21 4.06 -8.74 16.53
C ALA A 21 2.86 -8.68 17.47
N GLU A 22 2.03 -7.63 17.37
CA GLU A 22 0.84 -7.48 18.22
C GLU A 22 -0.21 -8.58 17.97
N LEU A 23 -0.43 -8.97 16.71
CA LEU A 23 -1.36 -10.04 16.37
C LEU A 23 -0.80 -11.41 16.77
N THR A 24 0.50 -11.65 16.56
CA THR A 24 1.16 -12.90 16.96
C THR A 24 1.10 -13.09 18.47
N ASN A 25 1.48 -12.09 19.24
CA ASN A 25 1.39 -12.15 20.72
C ASN A 25 -0.03 -12.42 21.20
N HIS A 26 -1.04 -11.84 20.53
CA HIS A 26 -2.43 -12.12 20.86
C HIS A 26 -2.79 -13.58 20.57
N CYS A 27 -2.44 -14.09 19.37
CA CYS A 27 -2.71 -15.47 18.99
C CYS A 27 -2.04 -16.48 19.95
N ASP A 28 -0.79 -16.23 20.32
CA ASP A 28 -0.04 -17.06 21.27
C ASP A 28 -0.72 -17.09 22.64
N ASN A 29 -1.17 -15.93 23.14
CA ASN A 29 -1.84 -15.82 24.45
C ASN A 29 -3.19 -16.57 24.49
N VAL A 30 -3.91 -16.65 23.36
CA VAL A 30 -5.22 -17.34 23.30
C VAL A 30 -5.10 -18.75 22.71
N GLY A 31 -3.89 -19.22 22.40
CA GLY A 31 -3.64 -20.57 21.88
C GLY A 31 -4.12 -20.78 20.44
N TRP A 32 -4.08 -19.73 19.59
CA TRP A 32 -4.42 -19.84 18.17
C TRP A 32 -3.18 -20.12 17.35
N GLN A 33 -3.30 -21.04 16.38
CA GLN A 33 -2.21 -21.42 15.49
C GLN A 33 -2.22 -20.54 14.24
N ILE A 34 -1.15 -19.79 14.04
CA ILE A 34 -0.99 -18.94 12.85
C ILE A 34 -0.51 -19.81 11.68
N GLU A 35 -1.31 -19.89 10.63
CA GLU A 35 -0.98 -20.64 9.42
C GLU A 35 -0.24 -19.79 8.40
N ARG A 36 -0.66 -18.52 8.24
CA ARG A 36 -0.06 -17.61 7.27
C ARG A 36 -0.29 -16.15 7.63
N VAL A 37 0.69 -15.32 7.26
CA VAL A 37 0.59 -13.86 7.33
C VAL A 37 0.49 -13.31 5.92
N PHE A 38 -0.58 -12.60 5.62
CA PHE A 38 -0.76 -11.84 4.39
C PHE A 38 -0.37 -10.40 4.63
N ALA A 39 0.61 -9.92 3.85
CA ALA A 39 1.18 -8.59 3.97
C ALA A 39 0.80 -7.74 2.77
N ASN A 40 -0.19 -6.88 2.94
CA ASN A 40 -0.63 -5.99 1.88
C ASN A 40 0.32 -4.79 1.74
N LYS A 41 1.18 -4.79 0.71
CA LYS A 41 2.11 -3.69 0.43
C LYS A 41 1.38 -2.55 -0.25
N VAL A 42 1.17 -1.45 0.46
CA VAL A 42 0.65 -0.20 -0.10
C VAL A 42 1.79 0.56 -0.76
N SER A 43 2.05 0.32 -2.04
CA SER A 43 2.83 1.26 -2.84
C SER A 43 1.86 2.26 -3.46
N GLY A 44 2.07 3.56 -3.23
CA GLY A 44 1.17 4.63 -3.67
C GLY A 44 0.93 4.74 -5.19
N ALA A 45 1.56 3.88 -5.99
CA ALA A 45 1.51 3.89 -7.45
C ALA A 45 0.69 2.74 -8.07
N LYS A 46 0.36 1.65 -7.32
CA LYS A 46 -0.22 0.46 -7.93
C LYS A 46 -1.52 0.02 -7.22
N LYS A 47 -2.64 0.56 -7.72
CA LYS A 47 -4.00 0.23 -7.25
C LYS A 47 -4.36 -1.27 -7.33
N ASN A 48 -3.67 -2.06 -8.15
CA ASN A 48 -4.01 -3.46 -8.41
C ASN A 48 -3.35 -4.45 -7.42
N GLU A 49 -2.24 -4.10 -6.79
CA GLU A 49 -1.50 -5.03 -5.91
C GLU A 49 -2.23 -5.27 -4.57
N GLU A 50 -2.87 -4.25 -4.00
CA GLU A 50 -3.63 -4.40 -2.74
C GLU A 50 -4.83 -5.33 -2.89
N ARG A 51 -5.51 -5.26 -4.04
CA ARG A 51 -6.66 -6.11 -4.32
C ARG A 51 -6.25 -7.57 -4.54
N ALA A 52 -5.10 -7.78 -5.16
CA ALA A 52 -4.56 -9.12 -5.39
C ALA A 52 -4.28 -9.86 -4.09
N GLU A 53 -3.74 -9.19 -3.07
CA GLU A 53 -3.42 -9.80 -1.78
C GLU A 53 -4.68 -10.21 -0.99
N ILE A 54 -5.70 -9.35 -0.98
CA ILE A 54 -7.00 -9.67 -0.35
C ILE A 54 -7.66 -10.84 -1.09
N VAL A 55 -7.63 -10.84 -2.42
CA VAL A 55 -8.15 -11.95 -3.22
C VAL A 55 -7.39 -13.23 -2.91
N SER A 56 -6.06 -13.20 -2.89
CA SER A 56 -5.22 -14.36 -2.54
C SER A 56 -5.50 -14.87 -1.12
N MET A 57 -5.74 -13.98 -0.18
CA MET A 57 -6.14 -14.35 1.18
C MET A 57 -7.50 -15.06 1.18
N ILE A 58 -8.50 -14.51 0.49
CA ILE A 58 -9.84 -15.12 0.39
C ILE A 58 -9.76 -16.51 -0.26
N GLU A 59 -9.00 -16.65 -1.35
CA GLU A 59 -8.78 -17.94 -2.01
C GLU A 59 -8.07 -18.94 -1.08
N TYR A 60 -7.06 -18.47 -0.37
CA TYR A 60 -6.33 -19.31 0.59
C TYR A 60 -7.24 -19.82 1.70
N VAL A 61 -8.03 -18.95 2.33
CA VAL A 61 -8.90 -19.35 3.44
C VAL A 61 -10.04 -20.27 3.00
N LYS A 62 -10.48 -20.18 1.72
CA LYS A 62 -11.47 -21.09 1.13
C LYS A 62 -10.93 -22.50 0.90
N THR A 63 -9.64 -22.60 0.55
CA THR A 63 -9.01 -23.89 0.19
C THR A 63 -8.38 -24.59 1.38
N HIS A 64 -8.08 -23.85 2.43
CA HIS A 64 -7.47 -24.37 3.66
C HIS A 64 -8.50 -24.32 4.80
N LYS A 65 -8.42 -25.26 5.72
CA LYS A 65 -9.30 -25.27 6.91
C LYS A 65 -8.86 -24.16 7.87
N ILE A 66 -9.24 -22.94 7.56
CA ILE A 66 -8.97 -21.74 8.38
C ILE A 66 -10.24 -21.39 9.15
N ASP A 67 -10.10 -21.19 10.45
CA ASP A 67 -11.21 -20.81 11.31
C ASP A 67 -11.42 -19.30 11.32
N ARG A 68 -10.31 -18.51 11.27
CA ARG A 68 -10.36 -17.06 11.49
C ARG A 68 -9.38 -16.29 10.60
N VAL A 69 -9.80 -15.10 10.22
CA VAL A 69 -8.92 -14.03 9.73
C VAL A 69 -8.79 -12.98 10.81
N CYS A 70 -7.56 -12.68 11.23
CA CYS A 70 -7.27 -11.71 12.28
C CYS A 70 -6.68 -10.43 11.67
N VAL A 71 -7.25 -9.29 12.06
CA VAL A 71 -6.77 -7.96 11.69
C VAL A 71 -6.60 -7.11 12.94
N LEU A 72 -5.68 -6.16 12.90
CA LEU A 72 -5.53 -5.19 13.98
C LEU A 72 -6.71 -4.21 13.98
N GLU A 73 -7.04 -3.71 12.80
CA GLU A 73 -8.11 -2.75 12.55
C GLU A 73 -8.93 -3.17 11.34
N ILE A 74 -10.21 -2.88 11.34
CA ILE A 74 -11.13 -3.18 10.25
C ILE A 74 -10.76 -2.45 8.94
N SER A 75 -10.13 -1.29 9.04
CA SER A 75 -9.64 -0.49 7.91
C SER A 75 -8.57 -1.20 7.05
N ARG A 76 -8.08 -2.37 7.51
CA ARG A 76 -7.13 -3.21 6.76
C ARG A 76 -7.81 -4.06 5.68
N LEU A 77 -9.13 -4.26 5.77
CA LEU A 77 -9.89 -5.08 4.85
C LEU A 77 -10.17 -4.43 3.49
N GLY A 78 -10.10 -3.11 3.40
CA GLY A 78 -10.40 -2.39 2.16
C GLY A 78 -10.00 -0.92 2.19
N ARG A 79 -10.11 -0.26 1.05
CA ARG A 79 -9.85 1.18 0.90
C ARG A 79 -11.04 2.04 1.27
N ASN A 80 -12.22 1.47 1.16
CA ASN A 80 -13.48 2.10 1.48
C ASN A 80 -14.40 1.08 2.16
N THR A 81 -15.48 1.57 2.71
CA THR A 81 -16.48 0.79 3.42
C THR A 81 -17.03 -0.36 2.59
N LEU A 82 -17.35 -0.10 1.32
CA LEU A 82 -17.95 -1.10 0.44
C LEU A 82 -17.01 -2.28 0.18
N GLU A 83 -15.73 -2.01 -0.07
CA GLU A 83 -14.74 -3.08 -0.27
C GLU A 83 -14.54 -3.92 0.99
N ALA A 84 -14.45 -3.28 2.15
CA ALA A 84 -14.29 -3.99 3.42
C ALA A 84 -15.52 -4.84 3.76
N LEU A 85 -16.73 -4.33 3.55
CA LEU A 85 -17.97 -5.09 3.76
C LEU A 85 -18.06 -6.32 2.86
N LYS A 86 -17.67 -6.21 1.57
CA LYS A 86 -17.61 -7.37 0.66
C LYS A 86 -16.63 -8.45 1.14
N VAL A 87 -15.51 -8.06 1.72
CA VAL A 87 -14.57 -9.03 2.31
C VAL A 87 -15.19 -9.72 3.52
N ILE A 88 -15.85 -8.98 4.40
CA ILE A 88 -16.53 -9.53 5.57
C ILE A 88 -17.64 -10.51 5.13
N GLU A 89 -18.44 -10.12 4.15
CA GLU A 89 -19.51 -10.95 3.58
C GLU A 89 -18.93 -12.25 3.01
N ALA A 90 -17.90 -12.15 2.17
CA ALA A 90 -17.24 -13.32 1.59
C ALA A 90 -16.62 -14.26 2.64
N LEU A 91 -16.12 -13.76 3.76
CA LEU A 91 -15.66 -14.58 4.88
C LEU A 91 -16.83 -15.26 5.58
N ASN A 92 -17.90 -14.51 5.87
CA ASN A 92 -19.10 -15.03 6.55
C ASN A 92 -19.79 -16.14 5.75
N GLU A 93 -19.91 -16.01 4.41
CA GLU A 93 -20.45 -17.02 3.51
C GLU A 93 -19.72 -18.36 3.59
N HIS A 94 -18.44 -18.33 3.92
CA HIS A 94 -17.61 -19.52 4.07
C HIS A 94 -17.45 -19.98 5.53
N GLY A 95 -18.20 -19.36 6.46
CA GLY A 95 -18.13 -19.68 7.88
C GLY A 95 -16.81 -19.30 8.56
N ILE A 96 -16.05 -18.38 7.96
CA ILE A 96 -14.75 -17.94 8.45
C ILE A 96 -14.96 -16.69 9.29
N PHE A 97 -14.47 -16.71 10.53
CA PHE A 97 -14.62 -15.60 11.48
C PHE A 97 -13.64 -14.48 11.15
N LEU A 98 -14.10 -13.25 11.14
CA LEU A 98 -13.23 -12.09 11.21
C LEU A 98 -13.07 -11.69 12.69
N TYR A 99 -11.82 -11.61 13.13
CA TYR A 99 -11.47 -11.06 14.44
C TYR A 99 -10.73 -9.74 14.29
N VAL A 100 -11.26 -8.68 14.89
CA VAL A 100 -10.66 -7.34 14.92
C VAL A 100 -10.10 -7.08 16.31
N LYS A 101 -8.76 -7.13 16.43
CA LYS A 101 -8.08 -7.11 17.74
C LYS A 101 -8.35 -5.83 18.53
N ASN A 102 -8.28 -4.65 17.90
CA ASN A 102 -8.44 -3.36 18.60
C ASN A 102 -9.79 -3.18 19.28
N TYR A 103 -10.80 -3.92 18.83
CA TYR A 103 -12.15 -3.84 19.37
C TYR A 103 -12.60 -5.13 20.04
N ASN A 104 -11.74 -6.15 20.08
CA ASN A 104 -12.07 -7.49 20.53
C ASN A 104 -13.39 -8.00 19.91
N LEU A 105 -13.54 -7.81 18.60
CA LEU A 105 -14.79 -8.00 17.88
C LEU A 105 -14.71 -9.21 16.95
N GLU A 106 -15.70 -10.10 17.06
CA GLU A 106 -15.85 -11.28 16.21
C GLU A 106 -17.14 -11.19 15.38
N THR A 107 -17.04 -11.46 14.07
CA THR A 107 -18.22 -11.39 13.17
C THR A 107 -19.13 -12.60 13.28
N ILE A 108 -18.64 -13.72 13.79
CA ILE A 108 -19.43 -14.93 14.02
C ILE A 108 -19.19 -15.40 15.45
N VAL A 109 -20.26 -15.74 16.15
CA VAL A 109 -20.24 -16.29 17.52
C VAL A 109 -21.13 -17.51 17.54
N ASN A 110 -20.63 -18.62 18.11
CA ASN A 110 -21.35 -19.90 18.17
C ASN A 110 -21.91 -20.38 16.82
N GLY A 111 -21.13 -20.18 15.73
CA GLY A 111 -21.51 -20.60 14.39
C GLY A 111 -22.59 -19.74 13.72
N LYS A 112 -23.01 -18.63 14.34
CA LYS A 112 -24.00 -17.69 13.78
C LYS A 112 -23.38 -16.31 13.58
N ILE A 113 -23.78 -15.62 12.51
CA ILE A 113 -23.37 -14.24 12.28
C ILE A 113 -23.84 -13.38 13.46
N ASN A 114 -22.92 -12.61 14.00
CA ASN A 114 -23.19 -11.66 15.07
C ASN A 114 -23.69 -10.33 14.46
N PRO A 115 -25.00 -10.03 14.54
CA PRO A 115 -25.55 -8.83 13.92
C PRO A 115 -25.03 -7.54 14.55
N VAL A 116 -24.71 -7.59 15.85
CA VAL A 116 -24.12 -6.44 16.56
C VAL A 116 -22.70 -6.16 16.05
N ALA A 117 -21.90 -7.21 15.84
CA ALA A 117 -20.58 -7.07 15.27
C ALA A 117 -20.64 -6.52 13.83
N SER A 118 -21.57 -7.00 13.03
CA SER A 118 -21.80 -6.49 11.66
C SER A 118 -22.13 -4.99 11.66
N LEU A 119 -23.02 -4.55 12.55
CA LEU A 119 -23.36 -3.13 12.70
C LEU A 119 -22.16 -2.30 13.17
N ILE A 120 -21.43 -2.78 14.18
CA ILE A 120 -20.23 -2.09 14.68
C ILE A 120 -19.16 -2.00 13.59
N CYS A 121 -18.94 -3.06 12.81
CA CYS A 121 -18.02 -3.05 11.68
C CYS A 121 -18.40 -1.96 10.67
N THR A 122 -19.67 -1.85 10.32
CA THR A 122 -20.16 -0.82 9.40
C THR A 122 -19.91 0.58 9.94
N ILE A 123 -20.23 0.85 11.19
CA ILE A 123 -20.01 2.16 11.84
C ILE A 123 -18.51 2.50 11.86
N LEU A 124 -17.66 1.56 12.26
CA LEU A 124 -16.20 1.79 12.31
C LEU A 124 -15.61 2.06 10.92
N LEU A 125 -16.10 1.39 9.90
CA LEU A 125 -15.70 1.63 8.52
C LEU A 125 -16.09 3.02 8.05
N GLU A 126 -17.30 3.47 8.36
CA GLU A 126 -17.77 4.82 8.02
C GLU A 126 -16.95 5.90 8.75
N ILE A 127 -16.67 5.72 10.04
CA ILE A 127 -15.80 6.62 10.80
C ILE A 127 -14.42 6.72 10.16
N ALA A 128 -13.79 5.58 9.82
CA ALA A 128 -12.50 5.56 9.16
C ALA A 128 -12.52 6.25 7.78
N GLN A 129 -13.63 6.19 7.08
CA GLN A 129 -13.81 6.89 5.80
C GLN A 129 -13.96 8.40 5.99
N MET A 130 -14.73 8.84 6.98
CA MET A 130 -14.88 10.25 7.36
C MET A 130 -13.52 10.87 7.75
N GLU A 131 -12.72 10.17 8.55
CA GLU A 131 -11.37 10.64 8.91
C GLU A 131 -10.48 10.85 7.69
N ARG A 132 -10.47 9.90 6.75
CA ARG A 132 -9.71 10.04 5.48
C ARG A 132 -10.19 11.23 4.67
N HIS A 133 -11.49 11.47 4.59
CA HIS A 133 -12.06 12.62 3.89
C HIS A 133 -11.59 13.92 4.53
N THR A 134 -11.68 14.03 5.84
CA THR A 134 -11.23 15.20 6.60
C THR A 134 -9.74 15.49 6.41
N ILE A 135 -8.89 14.44 6.42
CA ILE A 135 -7.46 14.60 6.15
C ILE A 135 -7.24 15.10 4.71
N SER A 136 -7.94 14.54 3.72
CA SER A 136 -7.84 14.93 2.32
C SER A 136 -8.26 16.38 2.10
N GLU A 137 -9.33 16.84 2.76
CA GLU A 137 -9.79 18.23 2.71
C GLU A 137 -8.75 19.19 3.31
N ARG A 138 -8.20 18.85 4.48
CA ARG A 138 -7.13 19.66 5.11
C ARG A 138 -5.89 19.76 4.22
N MET A 139 -5.46 18.65 3.61
CA MET A 139 -4.33 18.65 2.68
C MET A 139 -4.62 19.50 1.43
N THR A 140 -5.83 19.39 0.88
CA THR A 140 -6.26 20.18 -0.28
C THR A 140 -6.33 21.68 0.04
N SER A 141 -6.91 22.03 1.18
CA SER A 141 -6.95 23.40 1.67
C SER A 141 -5.55 23.98 1.89
N GLY A 142 -4.67 23.26 2.59
CA GLY A 142 -3.28 23.66 2.79
C GLY A 142 -2.51 23.85 1.49
N ARG A 143 -2.71 22.93 0.53
CA ARG A 143 -2.12 23.04 -0.81
C ARG A 143 -2.62 24.28 -1.55
N ASN A 144 -3.91 24.56 -1.51
CA ASN A 144 -4.48 25.73 -2.17
C ASN A 144 -3.96 27.03 -1.57
N GLN A 145 -3.85 27.11 -0.24
CA GLN A 145 -3.24 28.26 0.45
C GLN A 145 -1.77 28.44 0.06
N TYR A 146 -1.00 27.36 -0.03
CA TYR A 146 0.38 27.41 -0.49
C TYR A 146 0.49 27.88 -1.94
N ILE A 147 -0.40 27.41 -2.83
CA ILE A 147 -0.48 27.84 -4.22
C ILE A 147 -0.77 29.36 -4.31
N ALA A 148 -1.73 29.84 -3.52
CA ALA A 148 -2.06 31.27 -3.47
C ALA A 148 -0.84 32.11 -3.03
N LYS A 149 -0.18 31.73 -1.94
CA LYS A 149 1.05 32.38 -1.47
C LYS A 149 2.18 32.37 -2.51
N CYS A 150 2.35 31.28 -3.24
CA CYS A 150 3.35 31.19 -4.30
C CYS A 150 3.03 32.15 -5.45
N ARG A 151 1.75 32.33 -5.82
CA ARG A 151 1.32 33.25 -6.86
C ARG A 151 1.56 34.73 -6.43
N GLU A 152 1.17 35.07 -5.22
CA GLU A 152 1.39 36.41 -4.66
C GLU A 152 2.87 36.80 -4.62
N ASN A 153 3.74 35.88 -4.27
CA ASN A 153 5.18 36.09 -4.14
C ASN A 153 5.98 35.76 -5.40
N ASN A 154 5.32 35.51 -6.54
CA ASN A 154 5.97 35.04 -7.79
C ASN A 154 6.92 33.86 -7.62
N ILE A 155 6.65 32.96 -6.67
CA ILE A 155 7.44 31.78 -6.41
C ILE A 155 7.02 30.69 -7.40
N LYS A 156 7.96 30.23 -8.21
CA LYS A 156 7.74 29.14 -9.18
C LYS A 156 7.54 27.82 -8.44
N MET A 157 6.36 27.22 -8.58
CA MET A 157 6.05 25.94 -7.97
C MET A 157 6.69 24.78 -8.75
N GLY A 158 6.94 23.69 -8.03
CA GLY A 158 7.51 22.47 -8.58
C GLY A 158 9.00 22.33 -8.29
N ARG A 159 9.65 21.45 -9.04
CA ARG A 159 11.09 21.19 -8.84
C ARG A 159 11.91 22.43 -9.18
N PRO A 160 12.79 22.91 -8.28
CA PRO A 160 13.64 24.05 -8.58
C PRO A 160 14.41 23.85 -9.88
N SER A 161 14.50 24.90 -10.72
CA SER A 161 15.23 24.83 -12.00
C SER A 161 16.72 24.53 -11.80
N THR A 162 17.25 24.89 -10.64
CA THR A 162 18.64 24.63 -10.21
C THR A 162 18.88 23.20 -9.74
N TYR A 163 17.80 22.44 -9.45
CA TYR A 163 17.97 21.05 -9.01
C TYR A 163 18.48 20.18 -10.15
N ARG A 164 19.71 19.75 -10.01
CA ARG A 164 20.32 18.72 -10.87
C ARG A 164 20.73 17.54 -9.99
N LYS A 165 20.51 16.33 -10.46
CA LYS A 165 21.11 15.16 -9.83
C LYS A 165 22.63 15.30 -9.92
N SER A 166 23.35 14.88 -8.87
CA SER A 166 24.81 14.82 -8.92
C SER A 166 25.26 13.91 -10.06
N ASP A 167 26.44 14.20 -10.61
CA ASP A 167 27.01 13.40 -11.71
C ASP A 167 27.24 11.94 -11.28
N SER A 168 27.56 11.71 -10.01
CA SER A 168 27.69 10.37 -9.43
C SER A 168 26.37 9.61 -9.43
N ALA A 169 25.29 10.23 -8.94
CA ALA A 169 23.96 9.62 -8.93
C ALA A 169 23.39 9.37 -10.34
N MET A 170 23.75 10.22 -11.31
CA MET A 170 23.40 10.01 -12.72
C MET A 170 24.18 8.83 -13.33
N LYS A 171 25.47 8.71 -13.03
CA LYS A 171 26.31 7.60 -13.50
C LYS A 171 25.84 6.25 -12.93
N GLU A 172 25.48 6.21 -11.68
CA GLU A 172 24.96 5.01 -11.02
C GLU A 172 23.60 4.59 -11.62
N GLN A 173 22.65 5.53 -11.71
CA GLN A 173 21.30 5.26 -12.19
C GLN A 173 21.25 4.81 -13.65
N TYR A 174 22.12 5.37 -14.50
CA TYR A 174 22.13 5.15 -15.95
C TYR A 174 23.41 4.44 -16.44
N SER A 175 23.98 3.58 -15.60
CA SER A 175 25.23 2.87 -15.89
C SER A 175 25.18 2.04 -17.17
N LYS A 176 24.03 1.39 -17.45
CA LYS A 176 23.81 0.60 -18.68
C LYS A 176 23.80 1.49 -19.93
N GLU A 177 23.02 2.58 -19.91
CA GLU A 177 22.94 3.53 -21.03
C GLU A 177 24.27 4.17 -21.30
N ILE A 178 25.03 4.54 -20.29
CA ILE A 178 26.37 5.11 -20.42
C ILE A 178 27.35 4.11 -21.07
N SER A 179 27.28 2.84 -20.65
CA SER A 179 28.08 1.78 -21.23
C SER A 179 27.78 1.60 -22.74
N LEU A 180 26.49 1.62 -23.11
CA LEU A 180 26.05 1.50 -24.51
C LEU A 180 26.44 2.73 -25.36
N LEU A 181 26.38 3.95 -24.77
CA LEU A 181 26.86 5.18 -25.41
C LEU A 181 28.36 5.12 -25.67
N LYS A 182 29.16 4.62 -24.73
CA LYS A 182 30.61 4.43 -24.88
C LYS A 182 30.97 3.41 -25.97
N LYS A 183 30.08 2.42 -26.20
CA LYS A 183 30.21 1.43 -27.29
C LYS A 183 29.78 1.98 -28.66
N GLY A 184 29.36 3.25 -28.74
CA GLY A 184 29.01 3.91 -30.01
C GLY A 184 27.61 3.60 -30.53
N LEU A 185 26.70 3.01 -29.72
CA LEU A 185 25.35 2.75 -30.17
C LEU A 185 24.56 4.05 -30.34
N SER A 186 23.67 4.06 -31.34
CA SER A 186 22.80 5.21 -31.60
C SER A 186 21.78 5.41 -30.49
N LEU A 187 21.28 6.64 -30.26
CA LEU A 187 20.30 6.97 -29.26
C LEU A 187 19.00 6.13 -29.40
N ARG A 188 18.62 5.79 -30.64
CA ARG A 188 17.45 4.96 -30.93
C ARG A 188 17.67 3.50 -30.53
N GLN A 189 18.83 2.95 -30.79
CA GLN A 189 19.20 1.58 -30.39
C GLN A 189 19.23 1.46 -28.85
N ILE A 190 19.83 2.44 -28.16
CA ILE A 190 19.86 2.45 -26.69
C ILE A 190 18.43 2.54 -26.09
N ASN A 191 17.59 3.40 -26.68
CA ASN A 191 16.18 3.47 -26.27
C ASN A 191 15.46 2.12 -26.45
N ALA A 192 15.67 1.43 -27.57
CA ALA A 192 15.08 0.11 -27.83
C ALA A 192 15.56 -0.96 -26.82
N ILE A 193 16.82 -0.91 -26.38
CA ILE A 193 17.41 -1.88 -25.45
C ILE A 193 17.03 -1.59 -23.98
N THR A 194 17.03 -0.31 -23.58
CA THR A 194 16.90 0.08 -22.17
C THR A 194 15.52 0.63 -21.80
N GLY A 195 14.68 0.98 -22.79
CA GLY A 195 13.41 1.67 -22.58
C GLY A 195 13.56 3.13 -22.14
N THR A 196 14.77 3.63 -21.96
CA THR A 196 15.03 4.99 -21.51
C THR A 196 14.75 6.00 -22.63
N SER A 197 14.06 7.10 -22.31
CA SER A 197 13.68 8.10 -23.32
C SER A 197 14.89 8.68 -24.06
N ILE A 198 14.76 8.91 -25.37
CA ILE A 198 15.81 9.51 -26.23
C ILE A 198 16.26 10.87 -25.64
N VAL A 199 15.35 11.65 -25.05
CA VAL A 199 15.68 12.93 -24.43
C VAL A 199 16.65 12.76 -23.25
N THR A 200 16.41 11.74 -22.43
CA THR A 200 17.29 11.40 -21.29
C THR A 200 18.65 10.93 -21.78
N ILE A 201 18.69 10.03 -22.77
CA ILE A 201 19.95 9.51 -23.36
C ILE A 201 20.76 10.64 -23.98
N ARG A 202 20.10 11.59 -24.69
CA ARG A 202 20.76 12.78 -25.25
C ARG A 202 21.36 13.69 -24.19
N LYS A 203 20.69 13.84 -23.03
CA LYS A 203 21.24 14.56 -21.88
C LYS A 203 22.46 13.86 -21.32
N LEU A 204 22.41 12.54 -21.15
CA LEU A 204 23.56 11.74 -20.70
C LEU A 204 24.76 11.89 -21.64
N TYR A 205 24.53 11.82 -22.93
CA TYR A 205 25.57 12.04 -23.93
C TYR A 205 26.29 13.39 -23.78
N LYS A 206 25.50 14.48 -23.67
CA LYS A 206 26.05 15.84 -23.47
C LYS A 206 26.80 16.01 -22.15
N TYR A 207 26.32 15.41 -21.07
CA TYR A 207 26.91 15.63 -19.74
C TYR A 207 28.06 14.73 -19.37
N ILE A 208 28.18 13.55 -20.00
CA ILE A 208 29.12 12.51 -19.57
C ILE A 208 30.19 12.23 -20.59
N LEU A 209 29.90 12.43 -21.88
CA LEU A 209 30.82 12.13 -22.96
C LEU A 209 31.40 13.38 -23.68
N LEU A 210 30.80 14.57 -23.47
CA LEU A 210 31.31 15.84 -24.01
C LEU A 210 32.02 16.69 -22.93
N LYS A 211 32.20 16.18 -21.72
CA LYS A 211 33.16 16.64 -20.71
C LYS A 211 34.40 15.75 -20.74
#